data_0624b9ec2192c8971d6a5c007e28aa31
#
_entry.id   0624b9ec2192c8971d6a5c007e28aa31
#
_cell.length_a   1.000
_cell.length_b   1.000
_cell.length_c   1.000
_cell.angle_alpha   90.00
_cell.angle_beta   90.00
_cell.angle_gamma   90.00
#
_symmetry.space_group_name_H-M   'P 1'
#
loop_
_entity.id
_entity.type
_entity.pdbx_description
1 polymer ?
#
loop_
_entity_poly.entity_id
_entity_poly.type
_entity_poly.pdbx_seq_one_letter_code
_entity_poly.pdbx_strand_id
1 'polypeptide(L)'
;MSAPRVRISDIAHHDGQTVSIAGWLYNIRRSGKICFPLLRDGSGIIQCVAVKANLPEELFEALKDLTQESSLIVTGKVRAEARAQGGFELDVESAEIIQRVSEADPYPITPKDHGIDFLMDHRHLWLRSKRQAAILRIRHEVIKSIRDYFDNQGFTLVDTPIFTPAACEGTTTLFEVNYFDEEKLYLTQSGQLYNEANAMALGKVYCFGPTFRAEKSKTRRHLTEFWMVEPEMAYADLEDVKALAEGLVVYCVGRVLENRKAELEVLERDVKKLESVKAPFPR
;
A
#
# COMPACT_ATOMS: atom_id res chain seq x y z
N MET A 1 -28.53 1.59 21.82
CA MET A 1 -27.88 2.01 20.56
C MET A 1 -26.64 1.14 20.41
N SER A 2 -26.34 0.62 19.21
CA SER A 2 -25.12 -0.14 18.98
C SER A 2 -23.91 0.81 19.07
N ALA A 3 -22.77 0.33 19.59
CA ALA A 3 -21.52 1.10 19.63
C ALA A 3 -21.11 1.54 18.22
N PRO A 4 -20.60 2.76 18.03
CA PRO A 4 -20.18 3.26 16.73
C PRO A 4 -19.01 2.43 16.21
N ARG A 5 -19.05 2.09 14.90
CA ARG A 5 -17.94 1.42 14.23
C ARG A 5 -16.87 2.42 13.84
N VAL A 6 -15.64 2.21 14.32
CA VAL A 6 -14.51 3.11 14.10
C VAL A 6 -13.32 2.36 13.49
N ARG A 7 -12.38 3.10 12.93
CA ARG A 7 -11.09 2.57 12.45
C ARG A 7 -10.03 2.71 13.53
N ILE A 8 -9.06 1.80 13.54
CA ILE A 8 -7.94 1.85 14.48
C ILE A 8 -7.12 3.15 14.32
N SER A 9 -6.99 3.67 13.10
CA SER A 9 -6.33 4.96 12.86
C SER A 9 -6.94 6.14 13.63
N ASP A 10 -8.22 6.05 13.94
CA ASP A 10 -8.99 7.15 14.53
C ASP A 10 -9.23 6.95 16.03
N ILE A 11 -8.67 5.87 16.59
CA ILE A 11 -8.94 5.41 17.96
C ILE A 11 -8.65 6.46 19.04
N ALA A 12 -7.65 7.30 18.81
CA ALA A 12 -7.29 8.37 19.75
C ALA A 12 -8.42 9.39 20.00
N HIS A 13 -9.34 9.54 19.03
CA HIS A 13 -10.49 10.43 19.18
C HIS A 13 -11.63 9.81 20.01
N HIS A 14 -11.48 8.56 20.44
CA HIS A 14 -12.50 7.79 21.12
C HIS A 14 -12.08 7.35 22.54
N ASP A 15 -11.06 7.98 23.13
CA ASP A 15 -10.62 7.64 24.50
C ASP A 15 -11.78 7.70 25.49
N GLY A 16 -11.91 6.68 26.34
CA GLY A 16 -12.98 6.51 27.30
C GLY A 16 -14.35 6.12 26.71
N GLN A 17 -14.51 6.04 25.40
CA GLN A 17 -15.77 5.66 24.74
C GLN A 17 -15.79 4.17 24.43
N THR A 18 -17.00 3.61 24.40
CA THR A 18 -17.22 2.25 23.88
C THR A 18 -17.44 2.30 22.38
N VAL A 19 -16.60 1.59 21.64
CA VAL A 19 -16.59 1.53 20.17
C VAL A 19 -16.58 0.09 19.66
N SER A 20 -16.85 -0.09 18.38
CA SER A 20 -16.80 -1.37 17.69
C SER A 20 -15.76 -1.32 16.57
N ILE A 21 -14.88 -2.32 16.50
CA ILE A 21 -13.84 -2.45 15.49
C ILE A 21 -14.01 -3.79 14.78
N ALA A 22 -14.12 -3.79 13.46
CA ALA A 22 -14.09 -4.99 12.63
C ALA A 22 -12.71 -5.22 12.06
N GLY A 23 -12.21 -6.45 12.11
CA GLY A 23 -10.87 -6.75 11.64
C GLY A 23 -10.54 -8.23 11.68
N TRP A 24 -9.24 -8.49 11.60
CA TRP A 24 -8.66 -9.84 11.60
C TRP A 24 -7.72 -10.00 12.78
N LEU A 25 -7.73 -11.17 13.38
CA LEU A 25 -6.81 -11.53 14.46
C LEU A 25 -5.37 -11.63 13.91
N TYR A 26 -4.57 -10.64 14.17
CA TYR A 26 -3.16 -10.63 13.72
C TYR A 26 -2.29 -11.59 14.55
N ASN A 27 -2.49 -11.59 15.88
CA ASN A 27 -1.81 -12.46 16.84
C ASN A 27 -2.60 -12.47 18.15
N ILE A 28 -2.31 -13.42 19.03
CA ILE A 28 -2.90 -13.47 20.35
C ILE A 28 -1.90 -13.96 21.40
N ARG A 29 -1.79 -13.22 22.50
CA ARG A 29 -1.09 -13.66 23.70
C ARG A 29 -2.10 -14.11 24.76
N ARG A 30 -1.82 -15.25 25.39
CA ARG A 30 -2.67 -15.86 26.40
C ARG A 30 -1.96 -15.84 27.75
N SER A 31 -2.66 -15.42 28.82
CA SER A 31 -2.11 -15.32 30.18
C SER A 31 -3.19 -15.65 31.22
N GLY A 32 -3.39 -16.94 31.48
CA GLY A 32 -4.33 -17.41 32.49
C GLY A 32 -5.78 -16.96 32.20
N LYS A 33 -6.25 -16.04 33.01
CA LYS A 33 -7.63 -15.50 32.94
C LYS A 33 -7.77 -14.26 32.03
N ILE A 34 -6.72 -13.93 31.29
CA ILE A 34 -6.72 -12.79 30.38
C ILE A 34 -6.14 -13.24 29.05
N CYS A 35 -6.72 -12.83 27.95
CA CYS A 35 -6.09 -12.92 26.63
C CYS A 35 -6.00 -11.56 25.96
N PHE A 36 -5.00 -11.40 25.11
CA PHE A 36 -4.64 -10.16 24.45
C PHE A 36 -4.66 -10.37 22.92
N PRO A 37 -5.86 -10.36 22.30
CA PRO A 37 -5.95 -10.36 20.86
C PRO A 37 -5.36 -9.08 20.27
N LEU A 38 -4.48 -9.21 19.28
CA LEU A 38 -4.05 -8.10 18.41
C LEU A 38 -4.97 -8.07 17.20
N LEU A 39 -5.82 -7.06 17.10
CA LEU A 39 -6.77 -6.87 16.02
C LEU A 39 -6.18 -5.94 14.97
N ARG A 40 -6.26 -6.31 13.70
CA ARG A 40 -5.83 -5.53 12.54
C ARG A 40 -7.04 -5.21 11.66
N ASP A 41 -7.26 -3.92 11.33
CA ASP A 41 -8.39 -3.47 10.48
C ASP A 41 -7.97 -2.89 9.12
N GLY A 42 -6.68 -3.00 8.78
CA GLY A 42 -6.11 -2.39 7.57
C GLY A 42 -5.67 -0.92 7.75
N SER A 43 -6.14 -0.20 8.77
CA SER A 43 -5.63 1.13 9.13
C SER A 43 -4.55 1.08 10.21
N GLY A 44 -4.60 0.06 11.07
CA GLY A 44 -3.67 -0.13 12.17
C GLY A 44 -3.78 -1.49 12.82
N ILE A 45 -3.11 -1.62 13.98
CA ILE A 45 -3.21 -2.77 14.88
C ILE A 45 -3.43 -2.23 16.28
N ILE A 46 -4.42 -2.80 17.00
CA ILE A 46 -4.73 -2.47 18.39
C ILE A 46 -4.69 -3.74 19.24
N GLN A 47 -4.20 -3.61 20.48
CA GLN A 47 -4.32 -4.65 21.49
C GLN A 47 -5.70 -4.58 22.13
N CYS A 48 -6.41 -5.70 22.08
CA CYS A 48 -7.65 -5.88 22.84
C CYS A 48 -7.31 -6.60 24.15
N VAL A 49 -7.98 -6.24 25.24
CA VAL A 49 -7.81 -6.85 26.57
C VAL A 49 -9.10 -7.58 26.91
N ALA A 50 -9.10 -8.90 26.84
CA ALA A 50 -10.25 -9.74 27.18
C ALA A 50 -10.00 -10.43 28.51
N VAL A 51 -10.80 -10.08 29.53
CA VAL A 51 -10.71 -10.60 30.89
C VAL A 51 -11.84 -11.58 31.15
N LYS A 52 -11.53 -12.82 31.57
CA LYS A 52 -12.52 -13.89 31.78
C LYS A 52 -13.67 -13.48 32.73
N ALA A 53 -13.39 -12.69 33.75
CA ALA A 53 -14.39 -12.24 34.70
C ALA A 53 -15.42 -11.24 34.13
N ASN A 54 -15.08 -10.59 32.98
CA ASN A 54 -15.90 -9.53 32.39
C ASN A 54 -16.67 -10.00 31.15
N LEU A 55 -16.49 -11.25 30.74
CA LEU A 55 -17.08 -11.81 29.53
C LEU A 55 -17.84 -13.10 29.83
N PRO A 56 -18.88 -13.44 29.05
CA PRO A 56 -19.44 -14.79 29.07
C PRO A 56 -18.34 -15.84 28.85
N GLU A 57 -18.37 -16.93 29.61
CA GLU A 57 -17.33 -17.96 29.57
C GLU A 57 -17.12 -18.54 28.18
N GLU A 58 -18.21 -18.81 27.46
CA GLU A 58 -18.17 -19.30 26.08
C GLU A 58 -17.45 -18.33 25.14
N LEU A 59 -17.70 -17.03 25.26
CA LEU A 59 -17.06 -16.00 24.45
C LEU A 59 -15.56 -15.88 24.76
N PHE A 60 -15.21 -15.91 26.06
CA PHE A 60 -13.81 -15.83 26.48
C PHE A 60 -13.00 -17.02 25.95
N GLU A 61 -13.50 -18.24 26.09
CA GLU A 61 -12.80 -19.44 25.58
C GLU A 61 -12.77 -19.43 24.04
N ALA A 62 -13.83 -19.00 23.36
CA ALA A 62 -13.84 -18.84 21.91
C ALA A 62 -12.80 -17.83 21.40
N LEU A 63 -12.65 -16.69 22.08
CA LEU A 63 -11.61 -15.70 21.75
C LEU A 63 -10.21 -16.25 22.03
N LYS A 64 -10.04 -16.91 23.17
CA LYS A 64 -8.76 -17.49 23.57
C LYS A 64 -8.25 -18.55 22.57
N ASP A 65 -9.15 -19.35 22.01
CA ASP A 65 -8.82 -20.42 21.07
C ASP A 65 -8.86 -19.95 19.59
N LEU A 66 -9.02 -18.65 19.36
CA LEU A 66 -9.10 -18.12 18.01
C LEU A 66 -7.74 -18.23 17.29
N THR A 67 -7.78 -18.65 16.04
CA THR A 67 -6.62 -18.82 15.15
C THR A 67 -6.28 -17.54 14.40
N GLN A 68 -5.02 -17.38 14.03
CA GLN A 68 -4.52 -16.22 13.28
C GLN A 68 -5.33 -15.98 11.99
N GLU A 69 -5.58 -14.71 11.67
CA GLU A 69 -6.35 -14.23 10.51
C GLU A 69 -7.84 -14.60 10.55
N SER A 70 -8.36 -15.15 11.63
CA SER A 70 -9.81 -15.21 11.85
C SER A 70 -10.41 -13.81 11.87
N SER A 71 -11.58 -13.63 11.29
CA SER A 71 -12.27 -12.34 11.24
C SER A 71 -13.29 -12.18 12.35
N LEU A 72 -13.33 -11.01 12.97
CA LEU A 72 -14.19 -10.71 14.10
C LEU A 72 -14.54 -9.23 14.20
N ILE A 73 -15.61 -8.95 14.93
CA ILE A 73 -15.96 -7.60 15.36
C ILE A 73 -15.80 -7.58 16.88
N VAL A 74 -14.99 -6.66 17.40
CA VAL A 74 -14.79 -6.48 18.84
C VAL A 74 -15.41 -5.17 19.25
N THR A 75 -16.25 -5.21 20.28
CA THR A 75 -16.80 -4.02 20.92
C THR A 75 -16.19 -3.88 22.32
N GLY A 76 -15.75 -2.69 22.67
CA GLY A 76 -15.10 -2.45 23.93
C GLY A 76 -14.82 -0.98 24.19
N LYS A 77 -14.37 -0.69 25.42
CA LYS A 77 -14.01 0.64 25.85
C LYS A 77 -12.57 0.95 25.47
N VAL A 78 -12.37 2.06 24.79
CA VAL A 78 -11.03 2.57 24.45
C VAL A 78 -10.37 3.12 25.72
N ARG A 79 -9.11 2.74 25.93
CA ARG A 79 -8.32 3.19 27.07
C ARG A 79 -6.91 3.60 26.60
N ALA A 80 -6.47 4.77 27.03
CA ALA A 80 -5.09 5.19 26.82
C ALA A 80 -4.11 4.27 27.58
N GLU A 81 -3.09 3.75 26.90
CA GLU A 81 -2.04 2.90 27.45
C GLU A 81 -0.71 3.18 26.75
N ALA A 82 0.18 3.88 27.44
CA ALA A 82 1.46 4.34 26.88
C ALA A 82 2.38 3.22 26.36
N ARG A 83 2.20 2.00 26.85
CA ARG A 83 3.00 0.83 26.45
C ARG A 83 2.41 0.10 25.24
N ALA A 84 1.14 0.37 24.94
CA ALA A 84 0.47 -0.25 23.81
C ALA A 84 0.93 0.37 22.48
N GLN A 85 0.98 -0.44 21.44
CA GLN A 85 1.22 0.05 20.08
C GLN A 85 0.13 1.07 19.70
N GLY A 86 0.51 2.28 19.35
CA GLY A 86 -0.43 3.37 19.03
C GLY A 86 -0.97 4.11 20.27
N GLY A 87 -0.53 3.76 21.50
CA GLY A 87 -0.88 4.47 22.73
C GLY A 87 -2.25 4.14 23.32
N PHE A 88 -3.00 3.17 22.73
CA PHE A 88 -4.35 2.81 23.16
C PHE A 88 -4.57 1.30 23.15
N GLU A 89 -5.46 0.85 24.02
CA GLU A 89 -5.99 -0.51 24.08
C GLU A 89 -7.52 -0.49 24.04
N LEU A 90 -8.11 -1.63 23.72
CA LEU A 90 -9.56 -1.84 23.74
C LEU A 90 -9.92 -2.87 24.82
N ASP A 91 -10.54 -2.43 25.92
CA ASP A 91 -11.06 -3.31 26.96
C ASP A 91 -12.33 -3.98 26.44
N VAL A 92 -12.27 -5.29 26.17
CA VAL A 92 -13.32 -6.04 25.46
C VAL A 92 -14.57 -6.18 26.34
N GLU A 93 -15.70 -5.73 25.82
CA GLU A 93 -17.05 -5.91 26.43
C GLU A 93 -17.84 -7.00 25.68
N SER A 94 -17.66 -7.14 24.36
CA SER A 94 -18.24 -8.21 23.57
C SER A 94 -17.46 -8.43 22.28
N ALA A 95 -17.66 -9.58 21.64
CA ALA A 95 -17.12 -9.86 20.31
C ALA A 95 -18.05 -10.79 19.53
N GLU A 96 -18.06 -10.60 18.23
CA GLU A 96 -18.71 -11.48 17.25
C GLU A 96 -17.63 -12.10 16.35
N ILE A 97 -17.49 -13.41 16.37
CA ILE A 97 -16.57 -14.13 15.48
C ILE A 97 -17.30 -14.38 14.15
N ILE A 98 -16.86 -13.71 13.09
CA ILE A 98 -17.47 -13.81 11.75
C ILE A 98 -17.03 -15.10 11.07
N GLN A 99 -15.71 -15.37 11.09
CA GLN A 99 -15.14 -16.59 10.53
C GLN A 99 -13.87 -16.99 11.27
N ARG A 100 -13.77 -18.28 11.59
CA ARG A 100 -12.57 -18.88 12.16
C ARG A 100 -11.74 -19.53 11.06
N VAL A 101 -10.44 -19.25 11.03
CA VAL A 101 -9.48 -20.01 10.22
C VAL A 101 -9.32 -21.41 10.81
N SER A 102 -9.40 -22.44 9.98
CA SER A 102 -9.31 -23.83 10.43
C SER A 102 -7.94 -24.17 11.02
N GLU A 103 -7.92 -24.90 12.11
CA GLU A 103 -6.67 -25.44 12.66
C GLU A 103 -6.04 -26.52 11.77
N ALA A 104 -6.86 -27.20 10.95
CA ALA A 104 -6.37 -28.20 10.00
C ALA A 104 -5.73 -27.56 8.76
N ASP A 105 -6.06 -26.29 8.47
CA ASP A 105 -5.46 -25.50 7.38
C ASP A 105 -5.16 -24.07 7.91
N PRO A 106 -4.11 -23.94 8.72
CA PRO A 106 -3.80 -22.69 9.39
C PRO A 106 -3.21 -21.66 8.44
N TYR A 107 -3.33 -20.39 8.79
CA TYR A 107 -2.67 -19.32 8.05
C TYR A 107 -1.16 -19.55 7.97
N PRO A 108 -0.56 -19.61 6.76
CA PRO A 108 0.80 -20.14 6.59
C PRO A 108 1.91 -19.17 7.04
N ILE A 109 1.65 -17.85 7.06
CA ILE A 109 2.64 -16.85 7.46
C ILE A 109 2.53 -16.61 8.95
N THR A 110 3.35 -17.31 9.71
CA THR A 110 3.41 -17.15 11.18
C THR A 110 4.26 -15.94 11.57
N PRO A 111 4.30 -15.54 12.88
CA PRO A 111 5.18 -14.47 13.36
C PRO A 111 6.68 -14.77 13.28
N LYS A 112 7.09 -15.98 12.84
CA LYS A 112 8.50 -16.35 12.64
C LYS A 112 9.04 -15.75 11.35
N ASP A 113 10.37 -15.70 11.23
CA ASP A 113 11.01 -15.34 9.97
C ASP A 113 10.77 -16.40 8.90
N HIS A 114 10.45 -15.95 7.71
CA HIS A 114 10.22 -16.78 6.53
C HIS A 114 11.17 -16.39 5.41
N GLY A 115 11.66 -17.37 4.66
CA GLY A 115 12.44 -17.14 3.45
C GLY A 115 11.67 -16.38 2.38
N ILE A 116 12.40 -15.64 1.54
CA ILE A 116 11.78 -14.78 0.53
C ILE A 116 10.98 -15.59 -0.51
N ASP A 117 11.47 -16.79 -0.88
CA ASP A 117 10.80 -17.66 -1.85
C ASP A 117 9.43 -18.10 -1.34
N PHE A 118 9.37 -18.57 -0.08
CA PHE A 118 8.11 -18.90 0.58
C PHE A 118 7.13 -17.73 0.63
N LEU A 119 7.62 -16.52 0.95
CA LEU A 119 6.80 -15.31 0.99
C LEU A 119 6.29 -14.91 -0.41
N MET A 120 7.08 -15.13 -1.44
CA MET A 120 6.68 -14.87 -2.83
C MET A 120 5.61 -15.85 -3.31
N ASP A 121 5.70 -17.13 -2.96
CA ASP A 121 4.67 -18.14 -3.24
C ASP A 121 3.35 -17.83 -2.53
N HIS A 122 3.43 -17.17 -1.36
CA HIS A 122 2.28 -16.73 -0.58
C HIS A 122 2.06 -15.22 -0.67
N ARG A 123 2.42 -14.58 -1.78
CA ARG A 123 2.43 -13.12 -1.93
C ARG A 123 1.10 -12.45 -1.60
N HIS A 124 -0.02 -13.04 -1.98
CA HIS A 124 -1.37 -12.56 -1.69
C HIS A 124 -1.67 -12.49 -0.18
N LEU A 125 -1.06 -13.35 0.62
CA LEU A 125 -1.15 -13.35 2.08
C LEU A 125 -0.10 -12.41 2.71
N TRP A 126 1.11 -12.38 2.12
CA TRP A 126 2.19 -11.54 2.59
C TRP A 126 1.84 -10.05 2.60
N LEU A 127 0.95 -9.61 1.72
CA LEU A 127 0.41 -8.23 1.71
C LEU A 127 -0.17 -7.78 3.05
N ARG A 128 -0.61 -8.72 3.89
CA ARG A 128 -1.17 -8.45 5.23
C ARG A 128 -0.10 -8.07 6.27
N SER A 129 1.18 -8.28 5.96
CA SER A 129 2.28 -7.90 6.85
C SER A 129 2.43 -6.39 6.97
N LYS A 130 2.90 -5.91 8.13
CA LYS A 130 3.15 -4.48 8.38
C LYS A 130 4.06 -3.87 7.31
N ARG A 131 5.12 -4.60 6.92
CA ARG A 131 6.11 -4.16 5.95
C ARG A 131 5.51 -3.96 4.56
N GLN A 132 4.75 -4.94 4.06
CA GLN A 132 4.13 -4.84 2.73
C GLN A 132 3.02 -3.78 2.71
N ALA A 133 2.23 -3.70 3.78
CA ALA A 133 1.23 -2.64 3.92
C ALA A 133 1.86 -1.23 3.90
N ALA A 134 3.01 -1.04 4.58
CA ALA A 134 3.75 0.22 4.56
C ALA A 134 4.26 0.56 3.14
N ILE A 135 4.81 -0.41 2.41
CA ILE A 135 5.25 -0.23 1.02
C ILE A 135 4.09 0.22 0.14
N LEU A 136 2.92 -0.44 0.25
CA LEU A 136 1.74 -0.09 -0.55
C LEU A 136 1.22 1.32 -0.24
N ARG A 137 1.24 1.75 1.02
CA ARG A 137 0.84 3.11 1.41
C ARG A 137 1.80 4.18 0.91
N ILE A 138 3.12 3.92 0.95
CA ILE A 138 4.12 4.81 0.35
C ILE A 138 3.93 4.87 -1.16
N ARG A 139 3.73 3.71 -1.83
CA ARG A 139 3.44 3.67 -3.27
C ARG A 139 2.20 4.50 -3.62
N HIS A 140 1.12 4.38 -2.84
CA HIS A 140 -0.08 5.19 -3.00
C HIS A 140 0.21 6.68 -2.91
N GLU A 141 1.01 7.12 -1.90
CA GLU A 141 1.39 8.53 -1.76
C GLU A 141 2.21 9.03 -2.93
N VAL A 142 3.16 8.22 -3.42
CA VAL A 142 3.97 8.57 -4.60
C VAL A 142 3.08 8.74 -5.83
N ILE A 143 2.17 7.80 -6.09
CA ILE A 143 1.23 7.88 -7.22
C ILE A 143 0.37 9.15 -7.14
N LYS A 144 -0.17 9.42 -5.95
CA LYS A 144 -0.96 10.64 -5.71
C LYS A 144 -0.13 11.90 -5.93
N SER A 145 1.09 11.93 -5.39
CA SER A 145 2.01 13.07 -5.51
C SER A 145 2.37 13.36 -6.97
N ILE A 146 2.63 12.33 -7.77
CA ILE A 146 2.91 12.49 -9.20
C ILE A 146 1.74 13.18 -9.89
N ARG A 147 0.52 12.71 -9.67
CA ARG A 147 -0.68 13.30 -10.27
C ARG A 147 -0.92 14.74 -9.79
N ASP A 148 -0.90 14.97 -8.47
CA ASP A 148 -1.05 16.29 -7.88
C ASP A 148 0.00 17.28 -8.45
N TYR A 149 1.24 16.84 -8.64
CA TYR A 149 2.31 17.67 -9.18
C TYR A 149 2.03 18.11 -10.61
N PHE A 150 1.73 17.19 -11.51
CA PHE A 150 1.48 17.50 -12.92
C PHE A 150 0.20 18.31 -13.10
N ASP A 151 -0.87 17.95 -12.40
CA ASP A 151 -2.14 18.70 -12.46
C ASP A 151 -1.95 20.15 -12.00
N ASN A 152 -1.19 20.39 -10.92
CA ASN A 152 -0.87 21.73 -10.42
C ASN A 152 0.07 22.52 -11.35
N GLN A 153 0.84 21.85 -12.22
CA GLN A 153 1.68 22.48 -13.25
C GLN A 153 0.92 22.71 -14.58
N GLY A 154 -0.38 22.42 -14.59
CA GLY A 154 -1.26 22.63 -15.74
C GLY A 154 -1.13 21.56 -16.83
N PHE A 155 -0.67 20.36 -16.48
CA PHE A 155 -0.69 19.21 -17.37
C PHE A 155 -2.05 18.53 -17.38
N THR A 156 -2.40 17.97 -18.51
CA THR A 156 -3.58 17.10 -18.66
C THR A 156 -3.16 15.64 -18.66
N LEU A 157 -3.74 14.83 -17.75
CA LEU A 157 -3.57 13.38 -17.79
C LEU A 157 -4.26 12.81 -19.03
N VAL A 158 -3.53 12.05 -19.82
CA VAL A 158 -4.07 11.32 -20.97
C VAL A 158 -3.67 9.86 -20.86
N ASP A 159 -4.64 8.97 -20.80
CA ASP A 159 -4.38 7.53 -20.84
C ASP A 159 -4.08 7.11 -22.28
N THR A 160 -2.94 6.43 -22.48
CA THR A 160 -2.49 5.95 -23.79
C THR A 160 -2.85 4.47 -23.96
N PRO A 161 -3.04 3.98 -25.20
CA PRO A 161 -3.35 2.58 -25.45
C PRO A 161 -2.26 1.63 -24.93
N ILE A 162 -2.70 0.52 -24.33
CA ILE A 162 -1.80 -0.57 -23.91
C ILE A 162 -1.52 -1.52 -25.07
N PHE A 163 -2.52 -1.79 -25.91
CA PHE A 163 -2.35 -2.53 -27.15
C PHE A 163 -1.97 -1.58 -28.27
N THR A 164 -0.84 -1.84 -28.92
CA THR A 164 -0.31 -0.96 -29.96
C THR A 164 0.37 -1.76 -31.08
N PRO A 165 0.23 -1.37 -32.36
CA PRO A 165 1.02 -1.93 -33.43
C PRO A 165 2.44 -1.33 -33.48
N ALA A 166 2.72 -0.26 -32.73
CA ALA A 166 3.94 0.51 -32.80
C ALA A 166 4.96 0.09 -31.74
N ALA A 167 6.22 -0.08 -32.14
CA ALA A 167 7.36 -0.14 -31.23
C ALA A 167 7.90 1.28 -31.01
N CYS A 168 8.00 1.70 -29.74
CA CYS A 168 8.55 3.01 -29.39
C CYS A 168 10.07 2.97 -29.23
N GLU A 169 10.59 1.92 -28.61
CA GLU A 169 11.99 1.80 -28.15
C GLU A 169 12.87 0.97 -29.10
N GLY A 170 12.75 1.17 -30.39
CA GLY A 170 13.64 0.57 -31.37
C GLY A 170 13.67 -0.98 -31.40
N THR A 171 14.84 -1.59 -31.24
CA THR A 171 15.11 -3.01 -31.51
C THR A 171 14.72 -4.02 -30.45
N THR A 172 14.00 -3.63 -29.41
CA THR A 172 13.67 -4.52 -28.32
C THR A 172 12.57 -5.52 -28.70
N THR A 173 12.64 -6.72 -28.13
CA THR A 173 11.57 -7.71 -28.26
C THR A 173 10.30 -7.21 -27.61
N LEU A 174 9.18 -7.35 -28.30
CA LEU A 174 7.86 -6.96 -27.85
C LEU A 174 7.09 -8.20 -27.36
N PHE A 175 6.21 -8.03 -26.40
CA PHE A 175 5.21 -9.04 -26.09
C PHE A 175 4.10 -8.97 -27.14
N GLU A 176 4.10 -9.94 -28.06
CA GLU A 176 3.06 -10.07 -29.09
C GLU A 176 1.76 -10.58 -28.46
N VAL A 177 0.66 -10.02 -28.87
CA VAL A 177 -0.69 -10.37 -28.41
C VAL A 177 -1.52 -10.83 -29.60
N ASN A 178 -2.19 -11.97 -29.47
CA ASN A 178 -3.19 -12.41 -30.42
C ASN A 178 -4.42 -11.50 -30.34
N TYR A 179 -4.76 -10.85 -31.47
CA TYR A 179 -5.89 -9.93 -31.54
C TYR A 179 -6.82 -10.34 -32.71
N PHE A 180 -7.80 -11.16 -32.40
CA PHE A 180 -8.95 -11.54 -33.25
C PHE A 180 -8.62 -12.00 -34.68
N ASP A 181 -7.51 -12.67 -34.91
CA ASP A 181 -7.03 -13.08 -36.26
C ASP A 181 -6.81 -11.90 -37.24
N GLU A 182 -6.69 -10.69 -36.73
CA GLU A 182 -6.44 -9.46 -37.48
C GLU A 182 -4.94 -9.12 -37.49
N GLU A 183 -4.59 -7.85 -37.27
CA GLU A 183 -3.22 -7.39 -37.24
C GLU A 183 -2.49 -7.82 -35.96
N LYS A 184 -1.17 -7.89 -36.02
CA LYS A 184 -0.32 -8.12 -34.85
C LYS A 184 -0.33 -6.91 -33.95
N LEU A 185 -0.70 -7.10 -32.69
CA LEU A 185 -0.57 -6.11 -31.64
C LEU A 185 0.46 -6.53 -30.60
N TYR A 186 0.95 -5.56 -29.87
CA TYR A 186 1.95 -5.73 -28.82
C TYR A 186 1.53 -4.99 -27.57
N LEU A 187 2.04 -5.44 -26.42
CA LEU A 187 1.97 -4.66 -25.19
C LEU A 187 2.92 -3.47 -25.27
N THR A 188 2.44 -2.29 -24.95
CA THR A 188 3.16 -1.02 -25.11
C THR A 188 4.46 -0.97 -24.32
N GLN A 189 5.48 -0.37 -24.89
CA GLN A 189 6.75 -0.04 -24.23
C GLN A 189 6.73 1.37 -23.63
N SER A 190 5.85 2.27 -24.12
CA SER A 190 5.79 3.68 -23.74
C SER A 190 4.51 4.29 -24.30
N GLY A 191 3.99 5.29 -23.61
CA GLY A 191 2.90 6.13 -24.14
C GLY A 191 3.39 7.30 -24.98
N GLN A 192 4.70 7.47 -25.17
CA GLN A 192 5.31 8.65 -25.78
C GLN A 192 4.70 9.00 -27.13
N LEU A 193 4.65 8.06 -28.09
CA LEU A 193 4.17 8.35 -29.45
C LEU A 193 2.73 8.89 -29.48
N TYR A 194 1.87 8.41 -28.60
CA TYR A 194 0.51 8.94 -28.45
C TYR A 194 0.49 10.29 -27.77
N ASN A 195 1.34 10.49 -26.76
CA ASN A 195 1.42 11.75 -26.03
C ASN A 195 2.06 12.88 -26.85
N GLU A 196 2.95 12.61 -27.79
CA GLU A 196 3.42 13.60 -28.74
C GLU A 196 2.24 14.19 -29.55
N ALA A 197 1.32 13.34 -30.02
CA ALA A 197 0.12 13.79 -30.71
C ALA A 197 -0.83 14.56 -29.77
N ASN A 198 -1.00 14.10 -28.53
CA ASN A 198 -1.83 14.75 -27.53
C ASN A 198 -1.24 16.10 -27.11
N ALA A 199 0.08 16.26 -27.01
CA ALA A 199 0.75 17.52 -26.69
C ALA A 199 0.52 18.56 -27.80
N MET A 200 0.40 18.16 -29.06
CA MET A 200 0.03 19.07 -30.15
C MET A 200 -1.40 19.61 -30.03
N ALA A 201 -2.27 18.91 -29.34
CA ALA A 201 -3.64 19.36 -29.09
C ALA A 201 -3.80 20.12 -27.78
N LEU A 202 -3.09 19.73 -26.71
CA LEU A 202 -3.33 20.20 -25.34
C LEU A 202 -2.14 20.97 -24.75
N GLY A 203 -0.98 20.98 -25.42
CA GLY A 203 0.22 21.72 -25.01
C GLY A 203 1.07 21.01 -23.96
N LYS A 204 0.49 20.67 -22.82
CA LYS A 204 1.15 19.92 -21.73
C LYS A 204 0.31 18.73 -21.34
N VAL A 205 0.85 17.55 -21.52
CA VAL A 205 0.16 16.28 -21.20
C VAL A 205 1.09 15.34 -20.44
N TYR A 206 0.54 14.39 -19.76
CA TYR A 206 1.30 13.25 -19.24
C TYR A 206 0.45 11.98 -19.28
N CYS A 207 1.09 10.82 -19.43
CA CYS A 207 0.49 9.55 -19.09
C CYS A 207 1.16 8.96 -17.85
N PHE A 208 0.44 8.11 -17.15
CA PHE A 208 0.97 7.37 -16.02
C PHE A 208 0.32 5.99 -16.00
N GLY A 209 0.95 5.04 -16.66
CA GLY A 209 0.39 3.74 -16.94
C GLY A 209 1.42 2.61 -17.01
N PRO A 210 0.93 1.36 -17.17
CA PRO A 210 1.77 0.19 -17.30
C PRO A 210 2.52 0.18 -18.64
N THR A 211 3.77 -0.24 -18.59
CA THR A 211 4.63 -0.47 -19.75
C THR A 211 5.33 -1.82 -19.63
N PHE A 212 5.74 -2.37 -20.77
CA PHE A 212 6.20 -3.74 -20.86
C PHE A 212 7.52 -3.83 -21.62
N ARG A 213 8.43 -4.67 -21.13
CA ARG A 213 9.71 -4.98 -21.78
C ARG A 213 9.86 -6.50 -21.86
N ALA A 214 9.88 -7.05 -23.07
CA ALA A 214 9.99 -8.49 -23.29
C ALA A 214 11.45 -9.00 -23.18
N GLU A 215 12.25 -8.37 -22.35
CA GLU A 215 13.65 -8.70 -22.15
C GLU A 215 13.83 -9.59 -20.92
N LYS A 216 14.57 -10.70 -21.08
CA LYS A 216 14.98 -11.53 -19.94
C LYS A 216 16.15 -10.87 -19.23
N SER A 217 15.90 -10.30 -18.07
CA SER A 217 16.96 -9.76 -17.22
C SER A 217 17.00 -10.47 -15.86
N LYS A 218 18.22 -10.71 -15.38
CA LYS A 218 18.48 -11.26 -14.05
C LYS A 218 18.82 -10.18 -13.03
N THR A 219 18.75 -8.90 -13.40
CA THR A 219 19.06 -7.82 -12.47
C THR A 219 17.88 -7.48 -11.58
N ARG A 220 18.15 -6.97 -10.38
CA ARG A 220 17.11 -6.57 -9.41
C ARG A 220 16.34 -5.31 -9.82
N ARG A 221 16.73 -4.64 -10.88
CA ARG A 221 16.19 -3.33 -11.30
C ARG A 221 15.44 -3.37 -12.62
N HIS A 222 15.47 -4.51 -13.34
CA HIS A 222 14.73 -4.68 -14.59
C HIS A 222 13.50 -5.53 -14.34
N LEU A 223 12.35 -4.97 -14.61
CA LEU A 223 11.07 -5.65 -14.56
C LEU A 223 10.53 -5.77 -15.99
N THR A 224 9.77 -6.82 -16.25
CA THR A 224 9.06 -7.01 -17.52
C THR A 224 7.78 -6.19 -17.61
N GLU A 225 7.25 -5.77 -16.46
CA GLU A 225 6.11 -4.87 -16.32
C GLU A 225 6.41 -3.83 -15.25
N PHE A 226 6.22 -2.56 -15.56
CA PHE A 226 6.37 -1.44 -14.61
C PHE A 226 5.53 -0.24 -15.06
N TRP A 227 5.31 0.69 -14.15
CA TRP A 227 4.59 1.92 -14.44
C TRP A 227 5.56 3.03 -14.78
N MET A 228 5.29 3.72 -15.89
CA MET A 228 6.02 4.93 -16.29
C MET A 228 5.15 6.17 -16.14
N VAL A 229 5.78 7.26 -15.77
CA VAL A 229 5.20 8.60 -15.88
C VAL A 229 5.95 9.34 -16.98
N GLU A 230 5.23 9.79 -17.97
CA GLU A 230 5.78 10.29 -19.24
C GLU A 230 5.11 11.62 -19.59
N PRO A 231 5.68 12.76 -19.13
CA PRO A 231 5.19 14.08 -19.51
C PRO A 231 5.71 14.48 -20.90
N GLU A 232 4.85 15.15 -21.66
CA GLU A 232 5.17 15.78 -22.94
C GLU A 232 4.76 17.24 -22.93
N MET A 233 5.66 18.13 -23.37
CA MET A 233 5.46 19.57 -23.37
C MET A 233 5.77 20.16 -24.73
N ALA A 234 4.79 20.80 -25.36
CA ALA A 234 5.05 21.60 -26.54
C ALA A 234 5.86 22.86 -26.18
N TYR A 235 6.73 23.32 -27.10
CA TYR A 235 7.56 24.53 -26.93
C TYR A 235 8.52 24.52 -25.74
N ALA A 236 8.87 23.34 -25.22
CA ALA A 236 9.81 23.19 -24.11
C ALA A 236 11.21 22.77 -24.62
N ASP A 237 12.23 23.24 -23.93
CA ASP A 237 13.61 22.84 -24.17
C ASP A 237 14.16 21.88 -23.08
N LEU A 238 15.46 21.54 -23.19
CA LEU A 238 16.12 20.64 -22.24
C LEU A 238 16.11 21.20 -20.80
N GLU A 239 16.24 22.52 -20.63
CA GLU A 239 16.28 23.13 -19.29
C GLU A 239 14.90 23.09 -18.63
N ASP A 240 13.82 23.25 -19.41
CA ASP A 240 12.44 23.07 -18.93
C ASP A 240 12.19 21.65 -18.46
N VAL A 241 12.64 20.65 -19.23
CA VAL A 241 12.51 19.22 -18.85
C VAL A 241 13.29 18.91 -17.58
N LYS A 242 14.52 19.43 -17.44
CA LYS A 242 15.32 19.27 -16.22
C LYS A 242 14.65 19.87 -15.00
N ALA A 243 14.11 21.10 -15.13
CA ALA A 243 13.41 21.79 -14.05
C ALA A 243 12.15 21.03 -13.62
N LEU A 244 11.39 20.51 -14.58
CA LEU A 244 10.20 19.69 -14.32
C LEU A 244 10.56 18.40 -13.58
N ALA A 245 11.58 17.67 -14.04
CA ALA A 245 12.02 16.42 -13.42
C ALA A 245 12.54 16.64 -12.00
N GLU A 246 13.35 17.67 -11.80
CA GLU A 246 13.86 18.05 -10.47
C GLU A 246 12.72 18.39 -9.52
N GLY A 247 11.78 19.22 -9.95
CA GLY A 247 10.61 19.62 -9.17
C GLY A 247 9.73 18.41 -8.80
N LEU A 248 9.49 17.50 -9.74
CA LEU A 248 8.73 16.28 -9.50
C LEU A 248 9.37 15.41 -8.39
N VAL A 249 10.68 15.18 -8.47
CA VAL A 249 11.38 14.33 -7.48
C VAL A 249 11.33 14.99 -6.10
N VAL A 250 11.64 16.28 -6.00
CA VAL A 250 11.59 17.04 -4.74
C VAL A 250 10.18 17.03 -4.14
N TYR A 251 9.17 17.25 -4.97
CA TYR A 251 7.77 17.24 -4.54
C TYR A 251 7.34 15.86 -4.00
N CYS A 252 7.59 14.79 -4.74
CA CYS A 252 7.21 13.44 -4.33
C CYS A 252 7.91 13.01 -3.03
N VAL A 253 9.21 13.29 -2.90
CA VAL A 253 9.96 12.98 -1.67
C VAL A 253 9.43 13.79 -0.50
N GLY A 254 9.18 15.08 -0.68
CA GLY A 254 8.60 15.94 0.35
C GLY A 254 7.25 15.42 0.86
N ARG A 255 6.36 15.02 -0.04
CA ARG A 255 5.05 14.44 0.30
C ARG A 255 5.16 13.13 1.09
N VAL A 256 6.10 12.26 0.73
CA VAL A 256 6.33 11.01 1.48
C VAL A 256 6.88 11.31 2.88
N LEU A 257 7.84 12.23 3.01
CA LEU A 257 8.40 12.66 4.31
C LEU A 257 7.33 13.27 5.22
N GLU A 258 6.40 14.03 4.67
CA GLU A 258 5.32 14.66 5.41
C GLU A 258 4.24 13.67 5.85
N ASN A 259 3.76 12.84 4.92
CA ASN A 259 2.52 12.07 5.08
C ASN A 259 2.73 10.60 5.46
N ARG A 260 3.97 10.07 5.38
CA ARG A 260 4.27 8.63 5.54
C ARG A 260 5.37 8.31 6.54
N LYS A 261 5.50 9.14 7.58
CA LYS A 261 6.52 8.95 8.64
C LYS A 261 6.43 7.58 9.30
N ALA A 262 5.24 7.16 9.70
CA ALA A 262 5.02 5.87 10.35
C ALA A 262 5.40 4.68 9.43
N GLU A 263 5.12 4.78 8.14
CA GLU A 263 5.51 3.77 7.17
C GLU A 263 7.02 3.74 6.94
N LEU A 264 7.68 4.88 6.92
CA LEU A 264 9.14 4.97 6.82
C LEU A 264 9.84 4.34 8.04
N GLU A 265 9.29 4.54 9.24
CA GLU A 265 9.75 3.88 10.48
C GLU A 265 9.61 2.36 10.39
N VAL A 266 8.44 1.85 9.96
CA VAL A 266 8.21 0.40 9.74
C VAL A 266 9.21 -0.20 8.75
N LEU A 267 9.65 0.58 7.76
CA LEU A 267 10.62 0.15 6.76
C LEU A 267 12.07 0.37 7.18
N GLU A 268 12.30 0.96 8.35
CA GLU A 268 13.64 1.26 8.89
C GLU A 268 14.50 2.07 7.88
N ARG A 269 13.85 3.05 7.21
CA ARG A 269 14.55 3.86 6.21
C ARG A 269 15.35 4.99 6.83
N ASP A 270 16.52 5.21 6.26
CA ASP A 270 17.36 6.37 6.59
C ASP A 270 16.70 7.65 6.03
N VAL A 271 15.91 8.29 6.89
CA VAL A 271 15.16 9.50 6.55
C VAL A 271 16.09 10.66 6.13
N LYS A 272 17.31 10.73 6.69
CA LYS A 272 18.28 11.78 6.36
C LYS A 272 18.64 11.80 4.87
N LYS A 273 18.72 10.61 4.24
CA LYS A 273 18.96 10.51 2.79
C LYS A 273 17.80 11.07 1.97
N LEU A 274 16.57 10.91 2.45
CA LEU A 274 15.41 11.49 1.79
C LEU A 274 15.34 13.01 2.01
N GLU A 275 15.64 13.48 3.21
CA GLU A 275 15.71 14.90 3.57
C GLU A 275 16.79 15.69 2.79
N SER A 276 17.82 14.98 2.30
CA SER A 276 18.86 15.59 1.46
C SER A 276 18.44 15.82 -0.01
N VAL A 277 17.29 15.29 -0.42
CA VAL A 277 16.75 15.50 -1.77
C VAL A 277 16.13 16.90 -1.87
N LYS A 278 16.92 17.86 -2.30
CA LYS A 278 16.56 19.27 -2.41
C LYS A 278 17.11 19.86 -3.69
N ALA A 279 16.36 20.78 -4.31
CA ALA A 279 16.84 21.55 -5.43
C ALA A 279 17.90 22.60 -4.95
N PRO A 280 18.84 23.00 -5.84
CA PRO A 280 19.09 22.45 -7.18
C PRO A 280 19.88 21.13 -7.13
N PHE A 281 19.58 20.25 -8.08
CA PHE A 281 20.39 19.04 -8.26
C PHE A 281 21.71 19.37 -8.97
N PRO A 282 22.78 18.54 -8.79
CA PRO A 282 24.01 18.69 -9.58
C PRO A 282 23.70 18.65 -11.09
N ARG A 283 24.31 19.57 -11.83
CA ARG A 283 24.15 19.68 -13.27
C ARG A 283 25.33 19.02 -13.99
#